data_8b4b78358197168f38025b14a0d92b35
#
_entry.id   8b4b78358197168f38025b14a0d92b35
#
_cell.length_a   1.000
_cell.length_b   1.000
_cell.length_c   1.000
_cell.angle_alpha   90.00
_cell.angle_beta   90.00
_cell.angle_gamma   90.00
#
_symmetry.space_group_name_H-M   'P 1'
#
loop_
_entity.id
_entity.type
_entity.pdbx_description
1 polymer ?
#
loop_
_entity_poly.entity_id
_entity_poly.type
_entity_poly.pdbx_seq_one_letter_code
_entity_poly.pdbx_strand_id
1 'polypeptide(L)'
;TQDRAYYHKGIQYIREKTKEDFQIVVFSDDLDWCKENFSKDYLYPNADEVETLFLMTRCHHYVICNSSFSWWGAYLSKNKDAIVVAPKLWFGPAYAHFNTKDIYCKDWIKI
;
A
#
# COMPACT_ATOMS: atom_id res chain seq x y z
N THR A 1 2.30 -11.64 -5.19
CA THR A 1 1.75 -11.22 -3.90
C THR A 1 2.89 -10.90 -2.94
N GLN A 2 2.80 -9.78 -2.24
CA GLN A 2 3.80 -9.39 -1.27
C GLN A 2 3.61 -10.17 0.03
N ASP A 3 4.71 -10.43 0.72
CA ASP A 3 4.65 -11.19 1.97
C ASP A 3 4.42 -10.26 3.18
N ARG A 4 4.17 -10.90 4.32
CA ARG A 4 3.93 -10.19 5.57
C ARG A 4 5.12 -9.31 5.99
N ALA A 5 6.33 -9.79 5.75
CA ALA A 5 7.54 -9.05 6.14
C ALA A 5 7.64 -7.70 5.40
N TYR A 6 7.28 -7.68 4.12
CA TYR A 6 7.26 -6.43 3.35
C TYR A 6 6.32 -5.40 3.98
N TYR A 7 5.10 -5.82 4.32
CA TYR A 7 4.12 -4.90 4.89
C TYR A 7 4.53 -4.38 6.25
N HIS A 8 5.07 -5.23 7.11
CA HIS A 8 5.57 -4.80 8.41
C HIS A 8 6.73 -3.82 8.28
N LYS A 9 7.62 -4.05 7.34
CA LYS A 9 8.74 -3.17 7.06
C LYS A 9 8.27 -1.81 6.57
N GLY A 10 7.27 -1.78 5.69
CA GLY A 10 6.68 -0.55 5.19
C GLY A 10 6.00 0.26 6.28
N ILE A 11 5.21 -0.39 7.11
CA ILE A 11 4.54 0.24 8.24
C ILE A 11 5.57 0.84 9.21
N GLN A 12 6.62 0.09 9.52
CA GLN A 12 7.66 0.55 10.42
C GLN A 12 8.40 1.77 9.84
N TYR A 13 8.66 1.76 8.54
CA TYR A 13 9.29 2.90 7.87
C TYR A 13 8.47 4.17 8.07
N ILE A 14 7.15 4.09 7.87
CA ILE A 14 6.27 5.25 8.01
C ILE A 14 6.24 5.74 9.46
N ARG A 15 6.14 4.82 10.42
CA ARG A 15 6.15 5.18 11.84
C ARG A 15 7.44 5.89 12.24
N GLU A 16 8.57 5.43 11.76
CA GLU A 16 9.86 6.03 12.06
C GLU A 16 10.02 7.41 11.44
N LYS A 17 9.52 7.60 10.22
CA LYS A 17 9.61 8.87 9.51
C LYS A 17 8.69 9.93 10.12
N THR A 18 7.48 9.55 10.50
CA THR A 18 6.48 10.49 10.99
C THR A 18 6.51 10.67 12.50
N LYS A 19 7.11 9.71 13.22
CA LYS A 19 7.09 9.68 14.69
C LYS A 19 5.69 9.61 15.27
N GLU A 20 4.74 9.10 14.47
CA GLU A 20 3.34 9.00 14.86
C GLU A 20 2.87 7.55 14.79
N ASP A 21 1.85 7.25 15.59
CA ASP A 21 1.18 5.96 15.55
C ASP A 21 -0.15 6.13 14.84
N PHE A 22 -0.36 5.35 13.79
CA PHE A 22 -1.53 5.47 12.93
C PHE A 22 -2.46 4.28 13.09
N GLN A 23 -3.75 4.53 12.87
CA GLN A 23 -4.70 3.46 12.63
C GLN A 23 -4.39 2.84 11.26
N ILE A 24 -4.21 1.53 11.22
CA ILE A 24 -3.93 0.82 9.99
C ILE A 24 -5.23 0.33 9.38
N VAL A 25 -5.43 0.63 8.11
CA VAL A 25 -6.59 0.17 7.33
C VAL A 25 -6.07 -0.73 6.21
N VAL A 26 -6.60 -1.94 6.13
CA VAL A 26 -6.16 -2.94 5.17
C VAL A 26 -7.24 -3.09 4.09
N PHE A 27 -6.85 -2.85 2.84
CA PHE A 27 -7.71 -3.05 1.70
C PHE A 27 -7.22 -4.28 0.93
N SER A 28 -8.09 -5.27 0.78
CA SER A 28 -7.72 -6.51 0.10
C SER A 28 -8.97 -7.22 -0.38
N ASP A 29 -8.83 -8.01 -1.43
CA ASP A 29 -9.84 -8.96 -1.87
C ASP A 29 -9.72 -10.30 -1.13
N ASP A 30 -8.67 -10.47 -0.33
CA ASP A 30 -8.47 -11.65 0.51
C ASP A 30 -8.37 -11.24 1.98
N LEU A 31 -9.49 -10.81 2.52
CA LEU A 31 -9.55 -10.34 3.91
C LEU A 31 -9.26 -11.43 4.92
N ASP A 32 -9.59 -12.68 4.62
CA ASP A 32 -9.33 -13.79 5.54
C ASP A 32 -7.83 -13.99 5.75
N TRP A 33 -7.05 -13.97 4.66
CA TRP A 33 -5.60 -14.04 4.77
C TRP A 33 -5.04 -12.87 5.59
N CYS A 34 -5.57 -11.68 5.33
CA CYS A 34 -5.11 -10.47 6.03
C CYS A 34 -5.40 -10.55 7.53
N LYS A 35 -6.59 -11.02 7.91
CA LYS A 35 -6.96 -11.14 9.32
C LYS A 35 -6.12 -12.18 10.03
N GLU A 36 -5.67 -13.22 9.34
CA GLU A 36 -4.80 -14.24 9.92
C GLU A 36 -3.36 -13.77 10.08
N ASN A 37 -2.90 -12.86 9.22
CA ASN A 37 -1.50 -12.46 9.14
C ASN A 37 -1.20 -11.09 9.72
N PHE A 38 -2.22 -10.28 9.97
CA PHE A 38 -2.06 -8.94 10.53
C PHE A 38 -2.84 -8.80 11.84
N SER A 39 -2.61 -7.69 12.53
CA SER A 39 -3.21 -7.43 13.82
C SER A 39 -4.74 -7.36 13.75
N LYS A 40 -5.39 -7.86 14.79
CA LYS A 40 -6.84 -7.75 14.97
C LYS A 40 -7.27 -6.30 15.19
N ASP A 41 -6.33 -5.45 15.60
CA ASP A 41 -6.62 -4.04 15.85
C ASP A 41 -6.66 -3.19 14.57
N TYR A 42 -6.27 -3.78 13.44
CA TYR A 42 -6.37 -3.11 12.15
C TYR A 42 -7.81 -3.12 11.66
N LEU A 43 -8.15 -2.18 10.81
CA LEU A 43 -9.46 -2.12 10.17
C LEU A 43 -9.44 -2.85 8.83
N TYR A 44 -10.47 -3.64 8.58
CA TYR A 44 -10.57 -4.46 7.36
C TYR A 44 -11.92 -4.16 6.69
N PRO A 45 -12.04 -3.02 5.99
CA PRO A 45 -13.32 -2.65 5.39
C PRO A 45 -13.71 -3.62 4.28
N ASN A 46 -14.98 -3.99 4.27
CA ASN A 46 -15.56 -4.81 3.22
C ASN A 46 -16.41 -3.89 2.33
N ALA A 47 -15.78 -3.32 1.31
CA ALA A 47 -16.40 -2.33 0.45
C ALA A 47 -16.23 -2.73 -1.01
N ASP A 48 -17.07 -2.19 -1.90
CA ASP A 48 -16.90 -2.43 -3.33
C ASP A 48 -15.69 -1.66 -3.88
N GLU A 49 -15.37 -1.85 -5.15
CA GLU A 49 -14.18 -1.25 -5.75
C GLU A 49 -14.20 0.27 -5.71
N VAL A 50 -15.34 0.87 -5.98
CA VAL A 50 -15.47 2.34 -6.02
C VAL A 50 -15.31 2.91 -4.61
N GLU A 51 -15.99 2.33 -3.64
CA GLU A 51 -15.88 2.74 -2.24
C GLU A 51 -14.47 2.56 -1.72
N THR A 52 -13.84 1.43 -2.05
CA THR A 52 -12.48 1.14 -1.62
C THR A 52 -11.51 2.18 -2.18
N LEU A 53 -11.60 2.49 -3.46
CA LEU A 53 -10.74 3.50 -4.06
C LEU A 53 -10.93 4.86 -3.40
N PHE A 54 -12.17 5.25 -3.15
CA PHE A 54 -12.46 6.51 -2.46
C PHE A 54 -11.83 6.54 -1.07
N LEU A 55 -11.99 5.48 -0.29
CA LEU A 55 -11.40 5.39 1.05
C LEU A 55 -9.88 5.44 1.00
N MET A 56 -9.28 4.77 0.03
CA MET A 56 -7.82 4.78 -0.14
C MET A 56 -7.30 6.19 -0.37
N THR A 57 -7.98 7.00 -1.17
CA THR A 57 -7.53 8.36 -1.46
C THR A 57 -7.55 9.28 -0.23
N ARG A 58 -8.24 8.89 0.83
CA ARG A 58 -8.35 9.66 2.06
C ARG A 58 -7.37 9.26 3.14
N CYS A 59 -6.56 8.25 2.90
CA CYS A 59 -5.56 7.84 3.87
C CYS A 59 -4.39 8.82 3.90
N HIS A 60 -3.64 8.80 5.01
CA HIS A 60 -2.51 9.70 5.19
C HIS A 60 -1.24 9.16 4.52
N HIS A 61 -1.01 7.88 4.61
CA HIS A 61 0.17 7.22 4.06
C HIS A 61 -0.21 5.85 3.51
N TYR A 62 0.67 5.26 2.72
CA TYR A 62 0.36 4.04 1.99
C TYR A 62 1.51 3.05 2.01
N VAL A 63 1.18 1.78 2.18
CA VAL A 63 2.07 0.66 1.87
C VAL A 63 1.33 -0.17 0.83
N ILE A 64 1.79 -0.13 -0.41
CA ILE A 64 1.05 -0.72 -1.53
C ILE A 64 1.72 -2.00 -2.04
N CYS A 65 0.89 -2.86 -2.61
CA CYS A 65 1.36 -4.06 -3.29
C CYS A 65 1.51 -3.78 -4.78
N ASN A 66 1.97 -4.79 -5.52
CA ASN A 66 2.19 -4.66 -6.96
C ASN A 66 0.90 -4.88 -7.76
N SER A 67 -0.14 -4.12 -7.44
CA SER A 67 -1.40 -4.15 -8.18
C SER A 67 -1.71 -2.76 -8.72
N SER A 68 -2.34 -2.70 -9.89
CA SER A 68 -2.73 -1.42 -10.48
C SER A 68 -3.77 -0.71 -9.62
N PHE A 69 -4.62 -1.44 -8.93
CA PHE A 69 -5.62 -0.84 -8.03
C PHE A 69 -4.96 -0.11 -6.87
N SER A 70 -3.98 -0.74 -6.22
CA SER A 70 -3.21 -0.11 -5.14
C SER A 70 -2.46 1.12 -5.63
N TRP A 71 -1.89 1.03 -6.84
CA TRP A 71 -1.16 2.12 -7.46
C TRP A 71 -2.07 3.34 -7.64
N TRP A 72 -3.27 3.13 -8.18
CA TRP A 72 -4.23 4.21 -8.40
C TRP A 72 -4.67 4.85 -7.08
N GLY A 73 -4.91 4.03 -6.05
CA GLY A 73 -5.29 4.54 -4.74
C GLY A 73 -4.26 5.50 -4.18
N ALA A 74 -2.99 5.15 -4.25
CA ALA A 74 -1.91 6.00 -3.77
C ALA A 74 -1.71 7.23 -4.67
N TYR A 75 -1.76 7.04 -5.98
CA TYR A 75 -1.57 8.13 -6.94
C TYR A 75 -2.63 9.22 -6.79
N LEU A 76 -3.88 8.82 -6.54
CA LEU A 76 -5.00 9.76 -6.40
C LEU A 76 -5.15 10.31 -4.99
N SER A 77 -4.19 10.07 -4.11
CA SER A 77 -4.24 10.53 -2.73
C SER A 77 -4.50 12.03 -2.64
N LYS A 78 -5.35 12.40 -1.70
CA LYS A 78 -5.62 13.81 -1.39
C LYS A 78 -4.53 14.43 -0.51
N ASN A 79 -3.70 13.61 0.10
CA ASN A 79 -2.61 14.08 0.94
C ASN A 79 -1.33 14.18 0.12
N LYS A 80 -0.91 15.39 -0.21
CA LYS A 80 0.30 15.63 -1.01
C LYS A 80 1.59 15.26 -0.27
N ASP A 81 1.53 15.18 1.05
CA ASP A 81 2.68 14.82 1.87
C ASP A 81 2.70 13.34 2.23
N ALA A 82 1.84 12.54 1.60
CA ALA A 82 1.76 11.11 1.88
C ALA A 82 3.07 10.41 1.59
N ILE A 83 3.48 9.55 2.51
CA ILE A 83 4.58 8.62 2.27
C ILE A 83 3.99 7.38 1.61
N VAL A 84 4.51 7.02 0.44
CA VAL A 84 4.06 5.83 -0.28
C VAL A 84 5.21 4.84 -0.33
N VAL A 85 5.03 3.68 0.28
CA VAL A 85 5.98 2.58 0.25
C VAL A 85 5.52 1.57 -0.78
N ALA A 86 6.39 1.23 -1.71
CA ALA A 86 6.10 0.31 -2.80
C ALA A 86 7.16 -0.79 -2.88
N PRO A 87 6.82 -1.97 -3.42
CA PRO A 87 7.81 -3.04 -3.56
C PRO A 87 8.84 -2.70 -4.65
N LYS A 88 10.07 -3.14 -4.45
CA LYS A 88 11.15 -2.91 -5.42
C LYS A 88 10.87 -3.55 -6.78
N LEU A 89 10.27 -4.74 -6.77
CA LEU A 89 9.87 -5.44 -7.98
C LEU A 89 8.38 -5.25 -8.15
N TRP A 90 8.00 -4.29 -9.00
CA TRP A 90 6.60 -3.99 -9.20
C TRP A 90 5.87 -5.13 -9.91
N PHE A 91 6.47 -5.64 -10.98
CA PHE A 91 5.93 -6.78 -11.72
C PHE A 91 6.80 -8.00 -11.49
N GLY A 92 6.23 -9.19 -11.63
CA GLY A 92 7.00 -10.42 -11.62
C GLY A 92 7.88 -10.55 -12.86
N PRO A 93 8.61 -11.66 -13.00
CA PRO A 93 9.54 -11.84 -14.12
C PRO A 93 8.93 -11.67 -15.51
N ALA A 94 7.64 -11.94 -15.67
CA ALA A 94 6.95 -11.76 -16.94
C ALA A 94 6.94 -10.32 -17.45
N TYR A 95 7.14 -9.36 -16.55
CA TYR A 95 7.13 -7.93 -16.87
C TYR A 95 8.51 -7.29 -16.75
N ALA A 96 9.55 -8.09 -16.64
CA ALA A 96 10.90 -7.57 -16.43
C ALA A 96 11.40 -6.67 -17.57
N HIS A 97 10.85 -6.84 -18.77
CA HIS A 97 11.21 -6.03 -19.93
C HIS A 97 10.59 -4.64 -19.94
N PHE A 98 9.60 -4.38 -19.08
CA PHE A 98 9.00 -3.06 -18.99
C PHE A 98 9.87 -2.12 -18.17
N ASN A 99 9.87 -0.84 -18.57
CA ASN A 99 10.56 0.18 -17.81
C ASN A 99 9.70 0.55 -16.58
N THR A 100 10.09 0.06 -15.42
CA THR A 100 9.35 0.27 -14.18
C THR A 100 9.54 1.67 -13.59
N LYS A 101 10.43 2.49 -14.15
CA LYS A 101 10.64 3.85 -13.66
C LYS A 101 9.39 4.71 -13.72
N ASP A 102 8.55 4.47 -14.71
CA ASP A 102 7.32 5.24 -14.92
C ASP A 102 6.19 4.80 -13.98
N ILE A 103 6.33 3.65 -13.32
CA ILE A 103 5.34 3.16 -12.37
C ILE A 103 5.46 3.86 -11.04
N TYR A 104 6.69 4.13 -10.61
CA TYR A 104 6.94 4.79 -9.33
C TYR A 104 6.85 6.30 -9.51
N CYS A 105 5.97 6.91 -8.74
CA CYS A 105 5.92 8.35 -8.70
C CYS A 105 7.15 8.88 -7.98
N LYS A 106 7.48 10.15 -8.27
CA LYS A 106 8.58 10.82 -7.60
C LYS A 106 8.37 10.73 -6.08
N ASP A 107 9.42 10.45 -5.37
CA ASP A 107 9.46 10.39 -3.90
C ASP A 107 8.80 9.16 -3.27
N TRP A 108 8.31 8.22 -4.08
CA TRP A 108 7.84 6.95 -3.53
C TRP A 108 9.05 6.13 -3.03
N ILE A 109 8.84 5.45 -1.91
CA ILE A 109 9.88 4.66 -1.24
C ILE A 109 9.80 3.21 -1.71
N LYS A 110 10.88 2.72 -2.28
CA LYS A 110 10.95 1.33 -2.78
C LYS A 110 11.72 0.46 -1.80
N ILE A 111 11.09 -0.56 -1.29
CA ILE A 111 11.74 -1.50 -0.35
C ILE A 111 11.50 -2.97 -0.68
#